data_c90626bec467249bc111cce5a4bb23cb
#
_entry.id   c90626bec467249bc111cce5a4bb23cb
#
_cell.length_a   1.000
_cell.length_b   1.000
_cell.length_c   1.000
_cell.angle_alpha   90.00
_cell.angle_beta   90.00
_cell.angle_gamma   90.00
#
_symmetry.space_group_name_H-M   'P 1'
#
loop_
_entity.id
_entity.type
_entity.pdbx_description
1 polymer ?
#
loop_
_entity_poly.entity_id
_entity_poly.type
_entity_poly.pdbx_seq_one_letter_code
_entity_poly.pdbx_strand_id
1 'polypeptide(L)'
;MFKFYTIKNAALFLCVILAPQLSDAQKIDYRGLPQWSEHQEGITNYWLYTPENLEKGKVYPVAIFLHGCCPEDEVLRPRSLVDPPVRMWHNFAENTQSIPTYIIVPVSKRGWSQHIDDIKKVSDELIADGQGDRQRIYITGFSMGGGGTWEFLNRYPDYFAAALPMGSGLRGNIKKMKDIPIWTNIGENDPRAQVLKDSVAVFRAVNGDSRGALEWVTGVNPRFTEHDGIGHGVQWNAVSTQDLLSWAYEKKNDGNPYPVIFFKKPQNLETFKGDQIIPFELAATDSDAKIRNVKVFLNGEFKYDLDQPPYTGTVRIKDGDNNLSATAFDEKGKSSTADIIIKTDIQPTFITRKLPVAQQGQLYTFQLDVRGNQELSFQLAQASDPFPDGLSLSQSGELNGIPEVNGRFKICISATDAENDRVEKEFVLAVKAKNKNDVIVSHVIACSGNPYVVSKFAKSVLPFTGKNSETNISDPSVFEGLTFIQTYHGDRDSSDVDFLSFEVDEDVIVYIAYEKCDHLYSSTVPDWLKDFKKEESGQIVAQYFYFDVYSKSFPEGKITIPGANASEHQVNNNYMVLVSKK
;
A
#
# COMPACT_ATOMS: atom_id res chain seq x y z
N MET A 1 20.03 2.54 9.31
CA MET A 1 18.71 2.75 9.94
C MET A 1 17.75 3.03 8.81
N PHE A 2 17.06 2.01 8.35
CA PHE A 2 16.23 2.06 7.12
C PHE A 2 14.86 2.58 7.48
N LYS A 3 14.43 3.68 6.86
CA LYS A 3 13.05 4.16 6.92
C LYS A 3 12.31 3.63 5.68
N PHE A 4 11.46 2.66 5.88
CA PHE A 4 10.43 2.28 4.92
C PHE A 4 9.25 3.23 5.08
N TYR A 5 8.94 4.01 4.06
CA TYR A 5 7.66 4.71 3.96
C TYR A 5 6.67 3.81 3.23
N THR A 6 5.74 3.26 3.98
CA THR A 6 4.56 2.58 3.43
C THR A 6 3.42 3.57 3.33
N ILE A 7 3.04 3.91 2.13
CA ILE A 7 1.77 4.60 1.84
C ILE A 7 0.65 3.58 2.02
N LYS A 8 -0.21 3.77 3.02
CA LYS A 8 -1.48 3.05 3.14
C LYS A 8 -2.63 4.06 3.23
N ASN A 9 -3.63 3.77 2.40
CA ASN A 9 -5.01 4.25 2.37
C ASN A 9 -5.34 5.42 1.45
N ALA A 10 -5.49 5.09 0.17
CA ALA A 10 -6.54 5.67 -0.65
C ALA A 10 -7.34 4.49 -1.23
N ALA A 11 -8.66 4.63 -1.32
CA ALA A 11 -9.66 3.64 -1.58
C ALA A 11 -9.27 2.57 -2.60
N LEU A 12 -9.32 1.33 -2.13
CA LEU A 12 -9.11 0.12 -2.89
C LEU A 12 -10.24 -0.06 -3.93
N PHE A 13 -9.95 0.24 -5.19
CA PHE A 13 -10.40 -0.63 -6.25
C PHE A 13 -9.28 -1.62 -6.50
N LEU A 14 -9.47 -2.82 -5.97
CA LEU A 14 -8.57 -3.95 -6.10
C LEU A 14 -8.62 -4.45 -7.54
N CYS A 15 -7.88 -3.80 -8.46
CA CYS A 15 -7.27 -4.52 -9.55
C CYS A 15 -5.96 -5.10 -9.01
N VAL A 16 -6.04 -6.29 -8.43
CA VAL A 16 -4.89 -7.17 -8.31
C VAL A 16 -4.47 -7.52 -9.74
N ILE A 17 -3.73 -6.62 -10.37
CA ILE A 17 -2.80 -7.05 -11.39
C ILE A 17 -1.69 -7.74 -10.60
N LEU A 18 -1.77 -9.06 -10.49
CA LEU A 18 -0.63 -9.91 -10.24
C LEU A 18 0.46 -9.41 -11.21
N ALA A 19 1.39 -8.60 -10.71
CA ALA A 19 2.66 -8.45 -11.37
C ALA A 19 3.29 -9.85 -11.31
N PRO A 20 3.42 -10.58 -12.43
CA PRO A 20 4.22 -11.78 -12.43
C PRO A 20 5.61 -11.31 -12.04
N GLN A 21 6.21 -11.99 -11.07
CA GLN A 21 7.64 -11.87 -10.83
C GLN A 21 8.30 -12.03 -12.19
N LEU A 22 8.98 -10.99 -12.66
CA LEU A 22 9.69 -10.94 -13.93
C LEU A 22 11.02 -11.71 -13.83
N SER A 23 10.93 -13.00 -13.48
CA SER A 23 11.91 -14.00 -13.89
C SER A 23 11.35 -14.60 -15.19
N ASP A 24 11.99 -14.32 -16.33
CA ASP A 24 11.57 -14.73 -17.68
C ASP A 24 10.34 -14.01 -18.27
N ALA A 25 10.31 -12.67 -18.23
CA ALA A 25 9.52 -11.91 -19.19
C ALA A 25 10.00 -12.30 -20.60
N GLN A 26 9.23 -13.12 -21.31
CA GLN A 26 9.46 -13.38 -22.72
C GLN A 26 9.78 -12.04 -23.39
N LYS A 27 11.00 -11.92 -23.90
CA LYS A 27 11.41 -10.75 -24.68
C LYS A 27 10.48 -10.71 -25.88
N ILE A 28 9.52 -9.79 -25.87
CA ILE A 28 8.66 -9.57 -27.02
C ILE A 28 9.57 -9.10 -28.14
N ASP A 29 9.74 -9.93 -29.14
CA ASP A 29 10.48 -9.59 -30.34
C ASP A 29 9.48 -8.95 -31.31
N TYR A 30 9.51 -7.64 -31.42
CA TYR A 30 8.65 -6.88 -32.32
C TYR A 30 9.01 -7.05 -33.81
N ARG A 31 10.15 -7.71 -34.14
CA ARG A 31 10.49 -8.07 -35.53
C ARG A 31 9.49 -9.09 -36.07
N GLY A 32 8.77 -8.79 -37.01
CA GLY A 32 7.74 -9.67 -37.57
C GLY A 32 6.33 -9.39 -37.10
N LEU A 33 6.16 -8.35 -36.24
CA LEU A 33 4.85 -7.76 -36.07
C LEU A 33 4.58 -6.80 -37.24
N PRO A 34 3.43 -6.88 -37.89
CA PRO A 34 3.14 -6.11 -39.11
C PRO A 34 3.19 -4.58 -38.91
N GLN A 35 3.07 -4.12 -37.67
CA GLN A 35 3.08 -2.70 -37.30
C GLN A 35 4.49 -2.10 -37.25
N TRP A 36 5.55 -2.91 -37.19
CA TRP A 36 6.95 -2.44 -37.11
C TRP A 36 7.67 -2.62 -38.43
N SER A 37 8.26 -1.55 -38.94
CA SER A 37 9.05 -1.55 -40.18
C SER A 37 10.42 -0.91 -39.96
N GLU A 38 11.46 -1.46 -40.63
CA GLU A 38 12.81 -0.92 -40.61
C GLU A 38 13.01 0.04 -41.79
N HIS A 39 13.62 1.19 -41.51
CA HIS A 39 13.84 2.27 -42.46
C HIS A 39 15.23 2.87 -42.29
N GLN A 40 15.61 3.70 -43.26
CA GLN A 40 16.80 4.54 -43.18
C GLN A 40 16.48 5.94 -43.69
N GLU A 41 16.92 6.95 -42.96
CA GLU A 41 16.91 8.36 -43.37
C GLU A 41 18.32 8.93 -43.21
N GLY A 42 18.91 9.46 -44.28
CA GLY A 42 20.28 9.91 -44.27
C GLY A 42 21.26 8.85 -43.74
N ILE A 43 21.93 9.14 -42.64
CA ILE A 43 22.85 8.19 -41.98
C ILE A 43 22.16 7.39 -40.85
N THR A 44 20.87 7.64 -40.59
CA THR A 44 20.14 7.10 -39.46
C THR A 44 19.24 5.93 -39.85
N ASN A 45 19.55 4.74 -39.37
CA ASN A 45 18.61 3.61 -39.39
C ASN A 45 17.60 3.79 -38.24
N TYR A 46 16.33 3.45 -38.50
CA TYR A 46 15.31 3.53 -37.47
C TYR A 46 14.21 2.49 -37.68
N TRP A 47 13.53 2.17 -36.59
CA TRP A 47 12.28 1.42 -36.61
C TRP A 47 11.11 2.37 -36.46
N LEU A 48 10.06 2.15 -37.27
CA LEU A 48 8.81 2.87 -37.20
C LEU A 48 7.69 1.92 -36.78
N TYR A 49 7.02 2.24 -35.69
CA TYR A 49 5.74 1.65 -35.34
C TYR A 49 4.62 2.46 -35.97
N THR A 50 3.79 1.80 -36.77
CA THR A 50 2.58 2.38 -37.34
C THR A 50 1.38 1.76 -36.63
N PRO A 51 0.55 2.55 -35.91
CA PRO A 51 -0.60 2.03 -35.20
C PRO A 51 -1.61 1.36 -36.11
N GLU A 52 -2.33 0.38 -35.59
CA GLU A 52 -3.54 -0.14 -36.23
C GLU A 52 -4.71 0.85 -36.05
N ASN A 53 -5.76 0.66 -36.83
CA ASN A 53 -7.02 1.42 -36.70
C ASN A 53 -6.92 2.93 -36.89
N LEU A 54 -6.02 3.38 -37.78
CA LEU A 54 -5.92 4.79 -38.16
C LEU A 54 -7.14 5.21 -38.98
N GLU A 55 -7.77 6.31 -38.59
CA GLU A 55 -8.90 6.88 -39.31
C GLU A 55 -8.41 7.85 -40.40
N LYS A 56 -8.92 7.70 -41.61
CA LYS A 56 -8.54 8.56 -42.73
C LYS A 56 -8.81 10.03 -42.44
N GLY A 57 -7.78 10.87 -42.60
CA GLY A 57 -7.86 12.31 -42.40
C GLY A 57 -7.70 12.76 -40.93
N LYS A 58 -7.44 11.85 -40.00
CA LYS A 58 -7.01 12.21 -38.64
C LYS A 58 -5.49 12.18 -38.54
N VAL A 59 -4.96 13.03 -37.67
CA VAL A 59 -3.54 13.07 -37.31
C VAL A 59 -3.32 12.51 -35.90
N TYR A 60 -2.18 11.86 -35.70
CA TYR A 60 -1.88 11.11 -34.47
C TYR A 60 -0.55 11.54 -33.85
N PRO A 61 -0.38 11.45 -32.53
CA PRO A 61 0.87 11.74 -31.86
C PRO A 61 2.06 10.97 -32.44
N VAL A 62 3.25 11.57 -32.30
CA VAL A 62 4.53 10.95 -32.67
C VAL A 62 5.41 10.92 -31.43
N ALA A 63 5.87 9.73 -31.02
CA ALA A 63 6.80 9.52 -29.92
C ALA A 63 8.17 9.09 -30.46
N ILE A 64 9.23 9.72 -30.00
CA ILE A 64 10.61 9.41 -30.36
C ILE A 64 11.32 8.84 -29.14
N PHE A 65 11.96 7.66 -29.27
CA PHE A 65 12.78 7.08 -28.22
C PHE A 65 14.24 6.96 -28.65
N LEU A 66 15.14 7.56 -27.88
CA LEU A 66 16.59 7.49 -28.05
C LEU A 66 17.18 6.50 -27.03
N HIS A 67 17.73 5.40 -27.53
CA HIS A 67 18.31 4.36 -26.68
C HIS A 67 19.62 4.80 -26.00
N GLY A 68 20.00 4.07 -24.95
CA GLY A 68 21.28 4.25 -24.25
C GLY A 68 22.49 3.74 -25.03
N CYS A 69 23.66 3.80 -24.41
CA CYS A 69 24.88 3.26 -25.02
C CYS A 69 24.79 1.74 -25.13
N CYS A 70 25.16 1.20 -26.29
CA CYS A 70 25.21 -0.24 -26.58
C CYS A 70 26.63 -0.65 -27.02
N PRO A 71 27.03 -1.91 -26.74
CA PRO A 71 28.21 -2.50 -27.40
C PRO A 71 28.07 -2.46 -28.93
N GLU A 72 29.16 -2.29 -29.65
CA GLU A 72 29.15 -2.09 -31.11
C GLU A 72 28.44 -3.18 -31.90
N ASP A 73 28.43 -4.42 -31.41
CA ASP A 73 27.83 -5.57 -32.05
C ASP A 73 26.30 -5.68 -31.90
N GLU A 74 25.72 -4.96 -30.94
CA GLU A 74 24.29 -4.99 -30.59
C GLU A 74 23.47 -3.88 -31.24
N VAL A 75 24.12 -2.85 -31.79
CA VAL A 75 23.46 -1.63 -32.32
C VAL A 75 22.59 -1.92 -33.55
N LEU A 76 22.91 -2.97 -34.30
CA LEU A 76 22.13 -3.38 -35.49
C LEU A 76 21.01 -4.39 -35.16
N ARG A 77 20.90 -4.82 -33.90
CA ARG A 77 19.83 -5.72 -33.46
C ARG A 77 18.71 -4.88 -32.81
N PRO A 78 17.45 -5.29 -32.98
CA PRO A 78 16.31 -4.53 -32.48
C PRO A 78 16.14 -4.61 -30.93
N ARG A 79 17.25 -4.66 -30.18
CA ARG A 79 17.23 -4.64 -28.72
C ARG A 79 16.57 -3.36 -28.19
N SER A 80 16.75 -2.25 -28.90
CA SER A 80 16.11 -0.98 -28.58
C SER A 80 14.58 -1.04 -28.61
N LEU A 81 13.97 -1.95 -29.38
CA LEU A 81 12.53 -2.13 -29.41
C LEU A 81 11.97 -2.81 -28.15
N VAL A 82 12.80 -3.50 -27.37
CA VAL A 82 12.39 -4.12 -26.10
C VAL A 82 12.74 -3.28 -24.89
N ASP A 83 13.33 -2.12 -25.10
CA ASP A 83 13.63 -1.19 -24.01
C ASP A 83 12.35 -0.75 -23.29
N PRO A 84 12.38 -0.62 -21.96
CA PRO A 84 11.20 -0.27 -21.17
C PRO A 84 10.46 0.97 -21.64
N PRO A 85 11.13 2.07 -22.03
CA PRO A 85 10.43 3.25 -22.53
C PRO A 85 9.67 3.03 -23.83
N VAL A 86 10.18 2.19 -24.75
CA VAL A 86 9.45 1.85 -25.99
C VAL A 86 8.17 1.09 -25.66
N ARG A 87 8.29 0.07 -24.80
CA ARG A 87 7.14 -0.72 -24.35
C ARG A 87 6.13 0.14 -23.59
N MET A 88 6.62 1.07 -22.79
CA MET A 88 5.77 2.02 -22.06
C MET A 88 4.93 2.86 -23.03
N TRP A 89 5.54 3.47 -24.06
CA TRP A 89 4.83 4.25 -25.07
C TRP A 89 3.80 3.43 -25.82
N HIS A 90 4.23 2.25 -26.30
CA HIS A 90 3.36 1.32 -27.03
C HIS A 90 2.15 0.89 -26.18
N ASN A 91 2.38 0.40 -24.96
CA ASN A 91 1.32 -0.10 -24.10
C ASN A 91 0.37 1.04 -23.64
N PHE A 92 0.90 2.21 -23.39
CA PHE A 92 0.09 3.35 -22.97
C PHE A 92 -0.79 3.85 -24.11
N ALA A 93 -0.23 4.01 -25.30
CA ALA A 93 -0.95 4.49 -26.46
C ALA A 93 -2.06 3.53 -26.89
N GLU A 94 -1.76 2.24 -27.00
CA GLU A 94 -2.67 1.25 -27.58
C GLU A 94 -3.64 0.65 -26.54
N ASN A 95 -3.17 0.41 -25.30
CA ASN A 95 -3.96 -0.33 -24.32
C ASN A 95 -4.55 0.55 -23.22
N THR A 96 -3.85 1.61 -22.77
CA THR A 96 -4.28 2.42 -21.63
C THR A 96 -5.12 3.61 -22.06
N GLN A 97 -4.66 4.35 -23.06
CA GLN A 97 -5.33 5.58 -23.53
C GLN A 97 -6.12 5.38 -24.81
N SER A 98 -5.88 4.30 -25.55
CA SER A 98 -6.47 4.06 -26.88
C SER A 98 -6.29 5.26 -27.83
N ILE A 99 -5.11 5.92 -27.74
CA ILE A 99 -4.71 6.99 -28.62
C ILE A 99 -3.62 6.46 -29.54
N PRO A 100 -3.94 6.03 -30.76
CA PRO A 100 -2.95 5.55 -31.70
C PRO A 100 -1.78 6.54 -31.83
N THR A 101 -0.54 6.05 -31.71
CA THR A 101 0.66 6.89 -31.67
C THR A 101 1.77 6.29 -32.52
N TYR A 102 2.33 7.03 -33.46
CA TYR A 102 3.53 6.62 -34.18
C TYR A 102 4.72 6.60 -33.24
N ILE A 103 5.56 5.54 -33.30
CA ILE A 103 6.76 5.46 -32.45
C ILE A 103 7.99 5.31 -33.35
N ILE A 104 8.92 6.25 -33.26
CA ILE A 104 10.18 6.26 -33.98
C ILE A 104 11.29 5.84 -33.02
N VAL A 105 12.00 4.75 -33.36
CA VAL A 105 13.13 4.23 -32.58
C VAL A 105 14.38 4.23 -33.45
N PRO A 106 15.12 5.34 -33.51
CA PRO A 106 16.36 5.41 -34.27
C PRO A 106 17.47 4.62 -33.58
N VAL A 107 18.49 4.27 -34.36
CA VAL A 107 19.66 3.50 -33.94
C VAL A 107 20.93 4.32 -34.08
N SER A 108 21.73 4.40 -33.02
CA SER A 108 23.01 5.12 -33.03
C SER A 108 24.10 4.37 -32.29
N LYS A 109 25.33 4.34 -32.87
CA LYS A 109 26.51 3.72 -32.25
C LYS A 109 27.22 4.64 -31.27
N ARG A 110 27.26 5.96 -31.51
CA ARG A 110 28.14 6.90 -30.81
C ARG A 110 27.49 8.28 -30.62
N GLY A 111 26.45 8.35 -29.80
CA GLY A 111 25.79 9.62 -29.54
C GLY A 111 24.77 10.03 -30.62
N TRP A 112 24.07 11.09 -30.38
CA TRP A 112 22.87 11.45 -31.14
C TRP A 112 23.04 12.71 -32.00
N SER A 113 24.02 13.55 -31.72
CA SER A 113 24.16 14.89 -32.34
C SER A 113 24.11 14.90 -33.87
N GLN A 114 24.68 13.88 -34.51
CA GLN A 114 24.72 13.75 -35.97
C GLN A 114 23.42 13.16 -36.58
N HIS A 115 22.55 12.57 -35.73
CA HIS A 115 21.32 11.89 -36.15
C HIS A 115 20.08 12.78 -35.97
N ILE A 116 20.19 13.89 -35.24
CA ILE A 116 19.06 14.74 -34.84
C ILE A 116 18.27 15.25 -36.06
N ASP A 117 18.95 15.67 -37.11
CA ASP A 117 18.30 16.23 -38.32
C ASP A 117 17.56 15.15 -39.11
N ASP A 118 18.15 13.96 -39.25
CA ASP A 118 17.52 12.82 -39.89
C ASP A 118 16.26 12.40 -39.13
N ILE A 119 16.36 12.26 -37.79
CA ILE A 119 15.23 11.88 -36.93
C ILE A 119 14.10 12.91 -37.03
N LYS A 120 14.45 14.21 -37.02
CA LYS A 120 13.47 15.25 -37.18
C LYS A 120 12.77 15.15 -38.54
N LYS A 121 13.53 14.89 -39.62
CA LYS A 121 12.98 14.75 -40.96
C LYS A 121 11.96 13.60 -41.05
N VAL A 122 12.22 12.46 -40.43
CA VAL A 122 11.24 11.35 -40.36
C VAL A 122 9.93 11.80 -39.71
N SER A 123 10.01 12.55 -38.61
CA SER A 123 8.80 13.08 -37.98
C SER A 123 8.09 14.12 -38.84
N ASP A 124 8.84 14.97 -39.53
CA ASP A 124 8.30 16.01 -40.43
C ASP A 124 7.61 15.39 -41.67
N GLU A 125 8.10 14.25 -42.16
CA GLU A 125 7.48 13.49 -43.25
C GLU A 125 6.12 12.92 -42.82
N LEU A 126 6.03 12.31 -41.62
CA LEU A 126 4.73 11.86 -41.07
C LEU A 126 3.72 13.00 -40.95
N ILE A 127 4.19 14.21 -40.60
CA ILE A 127 3.35 15.40 -40.49
C ILE A 127 2.92 15.90 -41.89
N ALA A 128 3.85 15.95 -42.84
CA ALA A 128 3.59 16.42 -44.21
C ALA A 128 2.61 15.48 -44.94
N ASP A 129 2.67 14.20 -44.68
CA ASP A 129 1.75 13.20 -45.23
C ASP A 129 0.37 13.19 -44.53
N GLY A 130 0.15 14.10 -43.58
CA GLY A 130 -1.11 14.21 -42.86
C GLY A 130 -1.39 13.06 -41.90
N GLN A 131 -0.37 12.39 -41.42
CA GLN A 131 -0.44 11.27 -40.49
C GLN A 131 -0.04 11.69 -39.08
N GLY A 132 1.06 12.43 -38.93
CA GLY A 132 1.58 12.93 -37.66
C GLY A 132 0.89 14.24 -37.19
N ASP A 133 0.65 14.37 -35.90
CA ASP A 133 0.16 15.61 -35.29
C ASP A 133 1.33 16.51 -34.90
N ARG A 134 1.51 17.62 -35.59
CA ARG A 134 2.57 18.61 -35.33
C ARG A 134 2.55 19.15 -33.89
N GLN A 135 1.39 19.18 -33.26
CA GLN A 135 1.25 19.67 -31.89
C GLN A 135 1.51 18.62 -30.83
N ARG A 136 1.65 17.34 -31.19
CA ARG A 136 1.81 16.24 -30.23
C ARG A 136 3.02 15.37 -30.61
N ILE A 137 4.20 15.99 -30.63
CA ILE A 137 5.48 15.30 -30.83
C ILE A 137 6.17 15.19 -29.46
N TYR A 138 6.46 13.97 -29.04
CA TYR A 138 7.09 13.66 -27.74
C TYR A 138 8.46 13.05 -27.96
N ILE A 139 9.39 13.32 -27.03
CA ILE A 139 10.72 12.71 -27.08
C ILE A 139 11.12 12.18 -25.71
N THR A 140 11.68 10.98 -25.68
CA THR A 140 12.28 10.37 -24.50
C THR A 140 13.59 9.71 -24.84
N GLY A 141 14.47 9.53 -23.87
CA GLY A 141 15.72 8.79 -24.06
C GLY A 141 16.39 8.47 -22.74
N PHE A 142 17.16 7.39 -22.76
CA PHE A 142 17.87 6.92 -21.58
C PHE A 142 19.38 7.02 -21.75
N SER A 143 20.10 7.44 -20.69
CA SER A 143 21.56 7.48 -20.65
C SER A 143 22.16 8.34 -21.79
N MET A 144 22.81 7.73 -22.78
CA MET A 144 23.25 8.39 -24.01
C MET A 144 22.05 9.03 -24.72
N GLY A 145 20.91 8.33 -24.78
CA GLY A 145 19.67 8.85 -25.33
C GLY A 145 19.05 9.97 -24.51
N GLY A 146 19.18 9.93 -23.19
CA GLY A 146 18.81 11.06 -22.32
C GLY A 146 19.60 12.31 -22.64
N GLY A 147 20.92 12.17 -22.83
CA GLY A 147 21.78 13.25 -23.34
C GLY A 147 21.37 13.73 -24.73
N GLY A 148 21.03 12.80 -25.63
CA GLY A 148 20.50 13.11 -26.97
C GLY A 148 19.17 13.85 -26.91
N THR A 149 18.29 13.51 -25.99
CA THR A 149 17.04 14.25 -25.74
C THR A 149 17.34 15.72 -25.43
N TRP A 150 18.23 16.02 -24.48
CA TRP A 150 18.64 17.39 -24.18
C TRP A 150 19.27 18.12 -25.38
N GLU A 151 20.10 17.43 -26.15
CA GLU A 151 20.70 17.99 -27.38
C GLU A 151 19.64 18.32 -28.42
N PHE A 152 18.64 17.46 -28.57
CA PHE A 152 17.51 17.67 -29.48
C PHE A 152 16.67 18.89 -29.07
N LEU A 153 16.32 19.00 -27.77
CA LEU A 153 15.60 20.14 -27.22
C LEU A 153 16.37 21.47 -27.44
N ASN A 154 17.69 21.45 -27.25
CA ASN A 154 18.52 22.63 -27.45
C ASN A 154 18.60 23.05 -28.91
N ARG A 155 18.56 22.09 -29.86
CA ARG A 155 18.64 22.36 -31.28
C ARG A 155 17.30 22.82 -31.89
N TYR A 156 16.19 22.20 -31.40
CA TYR A 156 14.83 22.45 -31.86
C TYR A 156 13.88 22.75 -30.69
N PRO A 157 14.01 23.91 -30.02
CA PRO A 157 13.27 24.19 -28.79
C PRO A 157 11.74 24.28 -29.00
N ASP A 158 11.29 24.66 -30.21
CA ASP A 158 9.87 24.83 -30.52
C ASP A 158 9.27 23.61 -31.23
N TYR A 159 9.89 22.43 -31.06
CA TYR A 159 9.49 21.23 -31.79
C TYR A 159 8.62 20.28 -30.99
N PHE A 160 8.89 20.12 -29.71
CA PHE A 160 8.27 19.08 -28.87
C PHE A 160 7.13 19.59 -27.99
N ALA A 161 6.10 18.77 -27.83
CA ALA A 161 5.03 19.01 -26.87
C ALA A 161 5.47 18.68 -25.44
N ALA A 162 6.25 17.61 -25.27
CA ALA A 162 6.89 17.27 -24.01
C ALA A 162 8.15 16.41 -24.22
N ALA A 163 9.04 16.41 -23.22
CA ALA A 163 10.27 15.64 -23.20
C ALA A 163 10.49 14.91 -21.88
N LEU A 164 10.98 13.65 -21.96
CA LEU A 164 11.21 12.76 -20.83
C LEU A 164 12.66 12.23 -20.83
N PRO A 165 13.69 13.06 -20.58
CA PRO A 165 15.08 12.60 -20.49
C PRO A 165 15.32 11.80 -19.21
N MET A 166 16.00 10.67 -19.31
CA MET A 166 16.24 9.73 -18.21
C MET A 166 17.73 9.41 -18.06
N GLY A 167 18.23 9.34 -16.82
CA GLY A 167 19.57 8.88 -16.47
C GLY A 167 20.72 9.66 -17.14
N SER A 168 20.56 10.98 -17.31
CA SER A 168 21.57 11.85 -17.92
C SER A 168 21.60 13.22 -17.27
N GLY A 169 22.77 13.87 -17.34
CA GLY A 169 22.88 15.30 -17.04
C GLY A 169 22.25 16.17 -18.13
N LEU A 170 21.78 17.35 -17.74
CA LEU A 170 21.27 18.37 -18.67
C LEU A 170 22.38 18.84 -19.62
N ARG A 171 22.03 19.03 -20.90
CA ARG A 171 22.92 19.55 -21.93
C ARG A 171 22.24 20.68 -22.70
N GLY A 172 22.98 21.73 -23.02
CA GLY A 172 22.48 22.84 -23.85
C GLY A 172 22.13 24.09 -23.07
N ASN A 173 21.49 25.02 -23.75
CA ASN A 173 21.15 26.33 -23.21
C ASN A 173 19.75 26.32 -22.59
N ILE A 174 19.67 26.40 -21.27
CA ILE A 174 18.43 26.40 -20.50
C ILE A 174 17.44 27.45 -20.98
N LYS A 175 17.92 28.67 -21.33
CA LYS A 175 17.05 29.75 -21.76
C LYS A 175 16.31 29.43 -23.06
N LYS A 176 16.88 28.60 -23.94
CA LYS A 176 16.20 28.14 -25.16
C LYS A 176 15.11 27.13 -24.90
N MET A 177 15.29 26.33 -23.84
CA MET A 177 14.42 25.20 -23.51
C MET A 177 13.39 25.52 -22.42
N LYS A 178 13.40 26.73 -21.88
CA LYS A 178 12.66 27.09 -20.66
C LYS A 178 11.16 26.87 -20.74
N ASP A 179 10.57 26.94 -21.93
CA ASP A 179 9.13 26.81 -22.15
C ASP A 179 8.70 25.39 -22.58
N ILE A 180 9.64 24.47 -22.83
CA ILE A 180 9.33 23.09 -23.20
C ILE A 180 8.90 22.33 -21.95
N PRO A 181 7.74 21.68 -21.91
CA PRO A 181 7.37 20.79 -20.81
C PRO A 181 8.35 19.62 -20.70
N ILE A 182 9.08 19.55 -19.57
CA ILE A 182 10.10 18.51 -19.33
C ILE A 182 9.83 17.82 -18.00
N TRP A 183 9.88 16.48 -18.03
CA TRP A 183 9.93 15.67 -16.80
C TRP A 183 11.15 14.75 -16.85
N THR A 184 12.16 15.06 -16.04
CA THR A 184 13.41 14.31 -16.03
C THR A 184 13.50 13.36 -14.84
N ASN A 185 14.09 12.16 -15.06
CA ASN A 185 14.21 11.10 -14.09
C ASN A 185 15.66 10.66 -13.95
N ILE A 186 16.11 10.43 -12.69
CA ILE A 186 17.44 9.92 -12.39
C ILE A 186 17.40 8.98 -11.18
N GLY A 187 18.36 8.05 -11.09
CA GLY A 187 18.55 7.25 -9.88
C GLY A 187 19.38 8.01 -8.86
N GLU A 188 19.08 7.89 -7.57
CA GLU A 188 19.81 8.52 -6.46
C GLU A 188 21.31 8.22 -6.51
N ASN A 189 21.66 6.96 -6.85
CA ASN A 189 23.03 6.47 -6.92
C ASN A 189 23.66 6.58 -8.32
N ASP A 190 23.03 7.31 -9.26
CA ASP A 190 23.67 7.63 -10.54
C ASP A 190 24.78 8.68 -10.30
N PRO A 191 26.01 8.47 -10.83
CA PRO A 191 27.09 9.47 -10.71
C PRO A 191 26.72 10.88 -11.20
N ARG A 192 25.66 11.02 -11.98
CA ARG A 192 25.19 12.30 -12.53
C ARG A 192 24.05 12.92 -11.73
N ALA A 193 23.56 12.25 -10.67
CA ALA A 193 22.37 12.69 -9.92
C ALA A 193 22.56 14.12 -9.39
N GLN A 194 23.67 14.40 -8.70
CA GLN A 194 23.92 15.73 -8.15
C GLN A 194 24.02 16.80 -9.23
N VAL A 195 24.72 16.50 -10.33
CA VAL A 195 24.87 17.46 -11.46
C VAL A 195 23.52 17.76 -12.12
N LEU A 196 22.63 16.76 -12.23
CA LEU A 196 21.30 16.98 -12.75
C LEU A 196 20.44 17.80 -11.79
N LYS A 197 20.49 17.53 -10.48
CA LYS A 197 19.79 18.32 -9.45
C LYS A 197 20.20 19.80 -9.53
N ASP A 198 21.49 20.07 -9.57
CA ASP A 198 22.00 21.45 -9.69
C ASP A 198 21.48 22.13 -10.98
N SER A 199 21.48 21.40 -12.09
CA SER A 199 20.98 21.88 -13.38
C SER A 199 19.47 22.14 -13.35
N VAL A 200 18.68 21.27 -12.73
CA VAL A 200 17.23 21.43 -12.55
C VAL A 200 16.93 22.66 -11.68
N ALA A 201 17.71 22.86 -10.61
CA ALA A 201 17.58 24.04 -9.75
C ALA A 201 17.80 25.32 -10.53
N VAL A 202 18.87 25.39 -11.34
CA VAL A 202 19.14 26.55 -12.22
C VAL A 202 18.04 26.73 -13.25
N PHE A 203 17.55 25.65 -13.86
CA PHE A 203 16.48 25.72 -14.85
C PHE A 203 15.18 26.28 -14.25
N ARG A 204 14.78 25.78 -13.08
CA ARG A 204 13.59 26.27 -12.35
C ARG A 204 13.74 27.73 -11.95
N ALA A 205 14.94 28.15 -11.55
CA ALA A 205 15.22 29.55 -11.23
C ALA A 205 15.03 30.47 -12.45
N VAL A 206 15.38 30.01 -13.65
CA VAL A 206 15.09 30.75 -14.92
C VAL A 206 13.59 30.87 -15.14
N ASN A 207 12.79 29.93 -14.71
CA ASN A 207 11.32 29.95 -14.76
C ASN A 207 10.68 30.59 -13.51
N GLY A 208 11.48 31.25 -12.65
CA GLY A 208 10.99 32.00 -11.50
C GLY A 208 10.82 31.17 -10.21
N ASP A 209 11.19 29.88 -10.20
CA ASP A 209 11.16 29.04 -9.01
C ASP A 209 12.56 28.82 -8.43
N SER A 210 12.84 29.43 -7.29
CA SER A 210 14.15 29.37 -6.60
C SER A 210 14.27 28.26 -5.55
N ARG A 211 13.31 27.36 -5.44
CA ARG A 211 13.29 26.28 -4.41
C ARG A 211 14.21 25.10 -4.71
N GLY A 212 14.91 25.10 -5.83
CA GLY A 212 15.82 24.03 -6.18
C GLY A 212 15.13 22.84 -6.87
N ALA A 213 15.78 21.69 -6.85
CA ALA A 213 15.32 20.46 -7.50
C ALA A 213 14.42 19.60 -6.60
N LEU A 214 13.41 20.18 -5.98
CA LEU A 214 12.47 19.43 -5.14
C LEU A 214 11.55 18.57 -6.02
N GLU A 215 11.43 17.28 -5.73
CA GLU A 215 10.68 16.30 -6.51
C GLU A 215 9.18 16.53 -6.51
N TRP A 216 8.63 16.86 -5.36
CA TRP A 216 7.20 17.04 -5.15
C TRP A 216 6.61 18.28 -5.84
N VAL A 217 7.44 19.08 -6.47
CA VAL A 217 6.96 20.30 -7.14
C VAL A 217 6.42 19.97 -8.52
N THR A 218 5.11 20.05 -8.70
CA THR A 218 4.41 19.60 -9.91
C THR A 218 4.12 20.70 -10.93
N GLY A 219 3.81 21.92 -10.51
CA GLY A 219 3.44 23.04 -11.39
C GLY A 219 4.59 23.80 -12.01
N VAL A 220 5.81 23.26 -12.00
CA VAL A 220 7.04 23.92 -12.49
C VAL A 220 7.70 23.13 -13.61
N ASN A 221 8.61 23.78 -14.32
CA ASN A 221 9.39 23.19 -15.40
C ASN A 221 10.90 23.38 -15.17
N PRO A 222 11.69 22.30 -15.21
CA PRO A 222 11.29 20.90 -15.41
C PRO A 222 10.69 20.25 -14.14
N ARG A 223 9.80 19.27 -14.32
CA ARG A 223 9.50 18.28 -13.28
C ARG A 223 10.71 17.38 -13.11
N PHE A 224 10.90 16.88 -11.88
CA PHE A 224 12.07 16.09 -11.53
C PHE A 224 11.67 14.93 -10.61
N THR A 225 12.16 13.74 -10.90
CA THR A 225 12.02 12.56 -10.02
C THR A 225 13.37 11.91 -9.80
N GLU A 226 13.74 11.70 -8.55
CA GLU A 226 14.86 10.90 -8.12
C GLU A 226 14.33 9.55 -7.59
N HIS A 227 14.91 8.46 -8.04
CA HIS A 227 14.50 7.12 -7.64
C HIS A 227 15.45 6.58 -6.58
N ASP A 228 14.95 6.43 -5.35
CA ASP A 228 15.71 6.01 -4.17
C ASP A 228 16.40 4.66 -4.37
N GLY A 229 17.67 4.58 -3.97
CA GLY A 229 18.47 3.36 -4.06
C GLY A 229 18.84 2.90 -5.47
N ILE A 230 18.35 3.59 -6.51
CA ILE A 230 18.58 3.22 -7.92
C ILE A 230 19.86 3.85 -8.45
N GLY A 231 20.65 3.06 -9.16
CA GLY A 231 21.81 3.55 -9.91
C GLY A 231 21.46 4.01 -11.32
N HIS A 232 22.39 3.83 -12.25
CA HIS A 232 22.23 4.30 -13.63
C HIS A 232 21.07 3.66 -14.41
N GLY A 233 20.59 2.48 -14.02
CA GLY A 233 19.48 1.76 -14.71
C GLY A 233 18.08 2.33 -14.50
N VAL A 234 17.92 3.60 -14.24
CA VAL A 234 16.67 4.29 -13.87
C VAL A 234 15.52 4.11 -14.86
N GLN A 235 15.78 3.78 -16.12
CA GLN A 235 14.73 3.59 -17.13
C GLN A 235 13.66 2.57 -16.74
N TRP A 236 14.02 1.53 -15.94
CA TRP A 236 13.09 0.51 -15.46
C TRP A 236 12.14 1.06 -14.38
N ASN A 237 12.59 2.01 -13.61
CA ASN A 237 11.82 2.67 -12.55
C ASN A 237 11.03 3.86 -13.09
N ALA A 238 11.62 4.64 -13.98
CA ALA A 238 10.99 5.80 -14.59
C ALA A 238 9.69 5.44 -15.33
N VAL A 239 9.66 4.30 -16.05
CA VAL A 239 8.45 3.81 -16.73
C VAL A 239 7.31 3.45 -15.78
N SER A 240 7.60 3.24 -14.50
CA SER A 240 6.62 2.99 -13.45
C SER A 240 6.24 4.26 -12.66
N THR A 241 6.81 5.42 -13.04
CA THR A 241 6.43 6.71 -12.43
C THR A 241 4.97 7.00 -12.74
N GLN A 242 4.17 7.15 -11.68
CA GLN A 242 2.76 7.45 -11.82
C GLN A 242 2.56 8.72 -12.65
N ASP A 243 1.60 8.70 -13.54
CA ASP A 243 1.18 9.82 -14.39
C ASP A 243 2.23 10.34 -15.40
N LEU A 244 3.40 9.70 -15.54
CA LEU A 244 4.45 10.19 -16.44
C LEU A 244 3.96 10.39 -17.89
N LEU A 245 3.30 9.38 -18.45
CA LEU A 245 2.80 9.45 -19.83
C LEU A 245 1.48 10.20 -19.95
N SER A 246 0.55 10.07 -19.01
CA SER A 246 -0.67 10.89 -19.01
C SER A 246 -0.33 12.37 -18.98
N TRP A 247 0.63 12.77 -18.13
CA TRP A 247 1.14 14.13 -18.12
C TRP A 247 1.74 14.55 -19.47
N ALA A 248 2.52 13.69 -20.14
CA ALA A 248 3.08 14.01 -21.44
C ALA A 248 1.99 14.19 -22.50
N TYR A 249 1.02 13.28 -22.56
CA TYR A 249 -0.08 13.32 -23.54
C TYR A 249 -1.03 14.52 -23.36
N GLU A 250 -1.09 15.11 -22.16
CA GLU A 250 -1.81 16.37 -21.93
C GLU A 250 -1.16 17.56 -22.61
N LYS A 251 0.14 17.48 -22.92
CA LYS A 251 0.89 18.61 -23.48
C LYS A 251 0.73 18.72 -24.98
N LYS A 252 0.61 19.97 -25.46
CA LYS A 252 0.57 20.32 -26.88
C LYS A 252 1.51 21.47 -27.14
N ASN A 253 2.22 21.41 -28.26
CA ASN A 253 3.05 22.50 -28.77
C ASN A 253 2.28 23.25 -29.84
N ASP A 254 1.51 24.23 -29.44
CA ASP A 254 0.74 25.14 -30.28
C ASP A 254 1.31 26.56 -30.30
N GLY A 255 2.55 26.72 -29.81
CA GLY A 255 3.23 28.01 -29.70
C GLY A 255 2.82 28.84 -28.49
N ASN A 256 1.99 28.29 -27.60
CA ASN A 256 1.59 28.90 -26.32
C ASN A 256 2.25 28.14 -25.17
N PRO A 257 3.24 28.68 -24.45
CA PRO A 257 3.84 28.06 -23.28
C PRO A 257 2.81 27.78 -22.17
N TYR A 258 3.14 26.87 -21.27
CA TYR A 258 2.32 26.62 -20.11
C TYR A 258 2.70 27.55 -18.96
N PRO A 259 1.74 28.07 -18.19
CA PRO A 259 2.05 28.89 -17.04
C PRO A 259 2.82 28.07 -15.97
N VAL A 260 3.66 28.74 -15.21
CA VAL A 260 4.38 28.19 -14.05
C VAL A 260 3.62 28.59 -12.79
N ILE A 261 3.31 27.61 -11.94
CA ILE A 261 2.65 27.82 -10.64
C ILE A 261 3.30 26.98 -9.56
N PHE A 262 3.42 27.54 -8.35
CA PHE A 262 3.91 26.79 -7.19
C PHE A 262 3.48 27.46 -5.87
N PHE A 263 3.42 26.64 -4.81
CA PHE A 263 3.24 27.13 -3.45
C PHE A 263 4.56 27.67 -2.89
N LYS A 264 4.56 28.92 -2.46
CA LYS A 264 5.64 29.48 -1.64
C LYS A 264 5.47 29.06 -0.18
N LYS A 265 4.20 28.97 0.27
CA LYS A 265 3.77 28.48 1.58
C LYS A 265 2.40 27.82 1.47
N PRO A 266 2.09 26.81 2.26
CA PRO A 266 3.05 26.01 3.03
C PRO A 266 3.96 25.18 2.11
N GLN A 267 5.00 24.56 2.70
CA GLN A 267 5.84 23.60 1.98
C GLN A 267 5.15 22.25 1.89
N ASN A 268 5.54 21.43 0.90
CA ASN A 268 5.04 20.06 0.85
C ASN A 268 5.50 19.26 2.07
N LEU A 269 4.59 18.44 2.62
CA LEU A 269 4.78 17.66 3.86
C LEU A 269 5.05 18.53 5.11
N GLU A 270 4.82 19.84 5.03
CA GLU A 270 4.86 20.68 6.22
C GLU A 270 3.82 20.22 7.23
N THR A 271 4.22 20.11 8.50
CA THR A 271 3.37 19.59 9.57
C THR A 271 2.83 20.72 10.42
N PHE A 272 1.54 20.72 10.67
CA PHE A 272 0.83 21.69 11.51
C PHE A 272 0.13 20.97 12.68
N LYS A 273 -0.06 21.67 13.78
CA LYS A 273 -0.74 21.10 14.96
C LYS A 273 -2.26 21.08 14.79
N GLY A 274 -2.83 19.87 14.65
CA GLY A 274 -4.27 19.64 14.68
C GLY A 274 -5.09 20.40 13.62
N ASP A 275 -6.41 20.38 13.78
CA ASP A 275 -7.37 21.11 12.91
C ASP A 275 -7.25 22.62 13.11
N GLN A 276 -6.70 23.32 12.12
CA GLN A 276 -6.52 24.77 12.19
C GLN A 276 -6.66 25.47 10.82
N ILE A 277 -6.72 26.79 10.86
CA ILE A 277 -6.66 27.63 9.66
C ILE A 277 -5.21 28.01 9.42
N ILE A 278 -4.71 27.69 8.23
CA ILE A 278 -3.35 28.02 7.80
C ILE A 278 -3.36 28.97 6.58
N PRO A 279 -2.38 29.88 6.48
CA PRO A 279 -2.23 30.72 5.29
C PRO A 279 -1.57 29.95 4.15
N PHE A 280 -1.89 30.32 2.91
CA PHE A 280 -1.13 29.92 1.74
C PHE A 280 -0.67 31.13 0.91
N GLU A 281 0.43 30.98 0.21
CA GLU A 281 0.96 31.92 -0.75
C GLU A 281 1.42 31.16 -2.00
N LEU A 282 0.97 31.62 -3.16
CA LEU A 282 1.31 31.07 -4.47
C LEU A 282 2.12 32.08 -5.29
N ALA A 283 3.00 31.59 -6.14
CA ALA A 283 3.50 32.30 -7.29
C ALA A 283 2.89 31.69 -8.55
N ALA A 284 2.44 32.53 -9.47
CA ALA A 284 2.01 32.11 -10.80
C ALA A 284 2.53 33.13 -11.82
N THR A 285 3.18 32.63 -12.87
CA THR A 285 3.76 33.44 -13.95
C THR A 285 3.59 32.72 -15.28
N ASP A 286 3.61 33.50 -16.36
CA ASP A 286 3.66 32.97 -17.70
C ASP A 286 4.67 33.79 -18.52
N SER A 287 5.29 33.19 -19.54
CA SER A 287 6.37 33.82 -20.31
C SER A 287 5.88 34.67 -21.49
N ASP A 288 4.65 34.43 -21.94
CA ASP A 288 4.10 35.07 -23.14
C ASP A 288 2.64 35.57 -23.01
N ALA A 289 2.02 35.33 -21.85
CA ALA A 289 0.65 35.74 -21.55
C ALA A 289 0.51 36.23 -20.10
N LYS A 290 -0.62 36.83 -19.76
CA LYS A 290 -0.97 37.10 -18.36
C LYS A 290 -1.68 35.92 -17.76
N ILE A 291 -1.49 35.71 -16.46
CA ILE A 291 -2.31 34.81 -15.69
C ILE A 291 -3.71 35.40 -15.57
N ARG A 292 -4.70 34.68 -16.08
CA ARG A 292 -6.10 35.07 -16.02
C ARG A 292 -6.67 34.90 -14.62
N ASN A 293 -6.45 33.74 -14.03
CA ASN A 293 -6.85 33.42 -12.66
C ASN A 293 -6.11 32.20 -12.11
N VAL A 294 -6.17 32.04 -10.80
CA VAL A 294 -5.66 30.88 -10.07
C VAL A 294 -6.80 30.29 -9.23
N LYS A 295 -7.17 29.03 -9.51
CA LYS A 295 -8.16 28.31 -8.73
C LYS A 295 -7.48 27.45 -7.67
N VAL A 296 -7.95 27.50 -6.42
CA VAL A 296 -7.38 26.76 -5.29
C VAL A 296 -8.41 25.78 -4.74
N PHE A 297 -7.95 24.58 -4.47
CA PHE A 297 -8.76 23.47 -3.94
C PHE A 297 -8.09 22.87 -2.70
N LEU A 298 -8.88 22.45 -1.73
CA LEU A 298 -8.44 21.66 -0.58
C LEU A 298 -9.20 20.35 -0.57
N ASN A 299 -8.48 19.22 -0.60
CA ASN A 299 -9.05 17.88 -0.65
C ASN A 299 -10.09 17.72 -1.80
N GLY A 300 -9.81 18.34 -2.95
CA GLY A 300 -10.68 18.36 -4.12
C GLY A 300 -11.84 19.37 -4.04
N GLU A 301 -12.06 20.02 -2.90
CA GLU A 301 -13.11 21.02 -2.73
C GLU A 301 -12.62 22.42 -3.15
N PHE A 302 -13.36 23.09 -4.01
CA PHE A 302 -13.07 24.45 -4.46
C PHE A 302 -13.08 25.44 -3.28
N LYS A 303 -12.06 26.30 -3.19
CA LYS A 303 -11.90 27.29 -2.13
C LYS A 303 -11.79 28.73 -2.65
N TYR A 304 -10.98 28.96 -3.69
CA TYR A 304 -10.70 30.32 -4.20
C TYR A 304 -10.62 30.34 -5.72
N ASP A 305 -11.03 31.47 -6.29
CA ASP A 305 -10.71 31.92 -7.65
C ASP A 305 -10.04 33.29 -7.53
N LEU A 306 -8.72 33.33 -7.74
CA LEU A 306 -7.89 34.53 -7.54
C LEU A 306 -7.50 35.08 -8.90
N ASP A 307 -7.99 36.26 -9.27
CA ASP A 307 -7.84 36.86 -10.58
C ASP A 307 -6.61 37.80 -10.73
N GLN A 308 -5.94 38.12 -9.61
CA GLN A 308 -4.73 38.97 -9.60
C GLN A 308 -3.84 38.68 -8.39
N PRO A 309 -2.52 38.92 -8.53
CA PRO A 309 -1.60 38.82 -7.40
C PRO A 309 -1.86 39.91 -6.34
N PRO A 310 -1.51 39.64 -5.05
CA PRO A 310 -0.86 38.44 -4.58
C PRO A 310 -1.85 37.26 -4.47
N TYR A 311 -1.44 36.07 -4.95
CA TYR A 311 -2.27 34.85 -4.85
C TYR A 311 -2.12 34.24 -3.45
N THR A 312 -2.91 34.78 -2.50
CA THR A 312 -2.85 34.39 -1.08
C THR A 312 -4.24 34.11 -0.53
N GLY A 313 -4.30 33.35 0.53
CA GLY A 313 -5.55 33.06 1.24
C GLY A 313 -5.30 32.20 2.46
N THR A 314 -6.38 31.64 3.01
CA THR A 314 -6.31 30.73 4.16
C THR A 314 -7.18 29.51 3.90
N VAL A 315 -6.76 28.34 4.37
CA VAL A 315 -7.55 27.11 4.32
C VAL A 315 -7.62 26.47 5.69
N ARG A 316 -8.77 25.84 5.99
CA ARG A 316 -8.92 25.04 7.20
C ARG A 316 -8.51 23.61 6.90
N ILE A 317 -7.36 23.18 7.41
CA ILE A 317 -6.90 21.80 7.35
C ILE A 317 -7.58 20.98 8.44
N LYS A 318 -7.76 19.69 8.18
CA LYS A 318 -8.30 18.70 9.12
C LYS A 318 -7.21 17.74 9.54
N ASP A 319 -7.46 16.97 10.58
CA ASP A 319 -6.54 15.91 11.00
C ASP A 319 -6.23 14.94 9.86
N GLY A 320 -4.97 14.53 9.77
CA GLY A 320 -4.43 13.68 8.73
C GLY A 320 -3.85 14.46 7.56
N ASP A 321 -3.65 13.78 6.45
CA ASP A 321 -3.08 14.37 5.23
C ASP A 321 -4.14 15.21 4.51
N ASN A 322 -3.75 16.44 4.18
CA ASN A 322 -4.58 17.38 3.40
C ASN A 322 -3.89 17.66 2.06
N ASN A 323 -4.59 17.43 0.96
CA ASN A 323 -4.12 17.82 -0.38
C ASN A 323 -4.56 19.26 -0.66
N LEU A 324 -3.60 20.18 -0.82
CA LEU A 324 -3.84 21.54 -1.27
C LEU A 324 -3.33 21.67 -2.70
N SER A 325 -4.23 21.96 -3.65
CA SER A 325 -3.91 22.11 -5.05
C SER A 325 -4.30 23.49 -5.58
N ALA A 326 -3.56 23.97 -6.59
CA ALA A 326 -3.84 25.23 -7.24
C ALA A 326 -3.57 25.14 -8.75
N THR A 327 -4.51 25.61 -9.57
CA THR A 327 -4.40 25.65 -11.02
C THR A 327 -4.38 27.09 -11.52
N ALA A 328 -3.29 27.47 -12.17
CA ALA A 328 -3.19 28.74 -12.88
C ALA A 328 -3.68 28.58 -14.33
N PHE A 329 -4.46 29.53 -14.79
CA PHE A 329 -4.92 29.64 -16.17
C PHE A 329 -4.37 30.94 -16.79
N ASP A 330 -3.82 30.86 -17.98
CA ASP A 330 -3.44 32.05 -18.78
C ASP A 330 -4.62 32.63 -19.59
N GLU A 331 -4.42 33.78 -20.21
CA GLU A 331 -5.40 34.41 -21.09
C GLU A 331 -5.58 33.68 -22.42
N LYS A 332 -4.64 32.79 -22.80
CA LYS A 332 -4.65 32.01 -24.04
C LYS A 332 -5.21 30.60 -23.88
N GLY A 333 -5.61 30.22 -22.65
CA GLY A 333 -6.32 28.97 -22.36
C GLY A 333 -5.45 27.81 -21.92
N LYS A 334 -4.12 27.99 -21.71
CA LYS A 334 -3.27 26.98 -21.07
C LYS A 334 -3.43 27.00 -19.56
N SER A 335 -3.13 25.89 -18.94
CA SER A 335 -3.13 25.80 -17.50
C SER A 335 -2.07 24.85 -16.96
N SER A 336 -1.63 25.10 -15.74
CA SER A 336 -0.77 24.21 -14.96
C SER A 336 -1.27 24.11 -13.54
N THR A 337 -1.07 22.95 -12.91
CA THR A 337 -1.49 22.67 -11.54
C THR A 337 -0.28 22.37 -10.66
N ALA A 338 -0.28 22.94 -9.46
CA ALA A 338 0.64 22.61 -8.36
C ALA A 338 -0.13 21.95 -7.23
N ASP A 339 0.43 20.86 -6.70
CA ASP A 339 -0.15 20.08 -5.61
C ASP A 339 0.87 19.95 -4.48
N ILE A 340 0.40 20.04 -3.25
CA ILE A 340 1.18 19.76 -2.03
C ILE A 340 0.34 18.95 -1.04
N ILE A 341 1.01 18.15 -0.23
CA ILE A 341 0.41 17.49 0.92
C ILE A 341 0.82 18.25 2.18
N ILE A 342 -0.16 18.58 2.99
CA ILE A 342 0.01 19.21 4.30
C ILE A 342 -0.34 18.17 5.35
N LYS A 343 0.55 17.94 6.29
CA LYS A 343 0.33 17.00 7.40
C LYS A 343 -0.20 17.71 8.63
N THR A 344 -0.98 17.00 9.42
CA THR A 344 -1.32 17.47 10.76
C THR A 344 -0.70 16.56 11.81
N ASP A 345 -0.07 17.19 12.78
CA ASP A 345 0.40 16.54 14.00
C ASP A 345 -0.79 16.40 14.96
N ILE A 346 -1.22 15.16 15.14
CA ILE A 346 -2.39 14.81 15.96
C ILE A 346 -1.88 14.33 17.32
N GLN A 347 -2.03 15.16 18.33
CA GLN A 347 -1.69 14.79 19.69
C GLN A 347 -2.43 13.51 20.12
N PRO A 348 -1.74 12.50 20.67
CA PRO A 348 -2.38 11.27 21.11
C PRO A 348 -3.49 11.57 22.12
N THR A 349 -4.65 10.94 21.93
CA THR A 349 -5.80 11.13 22.83
C THR A 349 -6.52 9.80 23.01
N PHE A 350 -6.70 9.35 24.25
CA PHE A 350 -7.44 8.13 24.55
C PHE A 350 -8.94 8.27 24.21
N ILE A 351 -9.41 7.51 23.23
CA ILE A 351 -10.84 7.33 22.95
C ILE A 351 -11.45 6.36 23.97
N THR A 352 -10.71 5.31 24.34
CA THR A 352 -11.10 4.42 25.44
C THR A 352 -11.39 5.24 26.70
N ARG A 353 -12.63 5.16 27.20
CA ARG A 353 -13.05 5.92 28.40
C ARG A 353 -12.90 5.11 29.68
N LYS A 354 -13.16 3.80 29.62
CA LYS A 354 -13.10 2.87 30.75
C LYS A 354 -12.71 1.49 30.26
N LEU A 355 -12.12 0.69 31.15
CA LEU A 355 -11.84 -0.70 30.89
C LEU A 355 -13.05 -1.59 31.25
N PRO A 356 -13.33 -2.64 30.49
CA PRO A 356 -14.28 -3.68 30.90
C PRO A 356 -13.87 -4.32 32.23
N VAL A 357 -14.84 -4.86 32.92
CA VAL A 357 -14.57 -5.59 34.18
C VAL A 357 -14.00 -6.96 33.82
N ALA A 358 -12.87 -7.31 34.40
CA ALA A 358 -12.26 -8.63 34.30
C ALA A 358 -12.81 -9.59 35.37
N GLN A 359 -12.63 -10.87 35.15
CA GLN A 359 -12.98 -11.94 36.11
C GLN A 359 -11.71 -12.74 36.45
N GLN A 360 -11.41 -12.89 37.74
CA GLN A 360 -10.28 -13.71 38.19
C GLN A 360 -10.38 -15.13 37.63
N GLY A 361 -9.29 -15.64 37.05
CA GLY A 361 -9.22 -16.96 36.46
C GLY A 361 -9.87 -17.09 35.06
N GLN A 362 -10.29 -16.02 34.42
CA GLN A 362 -10.83 -16.02 33.06
C GLN A 362 -9.99 -15.16 32.13
N LEU A 363 -9.88 -15.59 30.87
CA LEU A 363 -9.16 -14.82 29.86
C LEU A 363 -9.79 -13.43 29.71
N TYR A 364 -8.95 -12.42 29.81
CA TYR A 364 -9.29 -11.03 29.55
C TYR A 364 -8.50 -10.54 28.36
N THR A 365 -9.18 -10.01 27.36
CA THR A 365 -8.57 -9.38 26.18
C THR A 365 -9.29 -8.09 25.90
N PHE A 366 -8.55 -6.99 25.77
CA PHE A 366 -9.10 -5.68 25.48
C PHE A 366 -8.09 -4.81 24.73
N GLN A 367 -8.47 -4.28 23.58
CA GLN A 367 -7.67 -3.35 22.79
C GLN A 367 -7.98 -1.91 23.21
N LEU A 368 -6.95 -1.15 23.59
CA LEU A 368 -7.06 0.28 23.82
C LEU A 368 -7.24 1.02 22.50
N ASP A 369 -8.16 1.99 22.49
CA ASP A 369 -8.41 2.88 21.36
C ASP A 369 -7.87 4.26 21.70
N VAL A 370 -6.90 4.71 20.89
CA VAL A 370 -6.22 6.00 21.00
C VAL A 370 -6.16 6.64 19.64
N ARG A 371 -6.62 7.88 19.54
CA ARG A 371 -6.42 8.71 18.35
C ARG A 371 -5.05 9.37 18.46
N GLY A 372 -4.27 9.34 17.40
CA GLY A 372 -2.94 9.93 17.30
C GLY A 372 -2.35 9.70 15.91
N ASN A 373 -1.13 10.13 15.71
CA ASN A 373 -0.36 9.79 14.52
C ASN A 373 -0.08 8.28 14.46
N GLN A 374 0.27 7.75 13.29
CA GLN A 374 0.53 6.32 13.11
C GLN A 374 1.69 5.84 14.00
N GLU A 375 1.74 4.52 14.28
CA GLU A 375 2.76 3.86 15.10
C GLU A 375 2.69 4.23 16.60
N LEU A 376 1.48 4.20 17.18
CA LEU A 376 1.31 4.35 18.62
C LEU A 376 1.99 3.20 19.38
N SER A 377 2.76 3.54 20.41
CA SER A 377 3.35 2.61 21.37
C SER A 377 2.81 2.84 22.78
N PHE A 378 2.52 1.75 23.49
CA PHE A 378 1.89 1.78 24.80
C PHE A 378 2.81 1.19 25.87
N GLN A 379 2.77 1.81 27.06
CA GLN A 379 3.48 1.30 28.25
C GLN A 379 2.79 1.75 29.53
N LEU A 380 3.06 1.05 30.62
CA LEU A 380 2.65 1.51 31.95
C LEU A 380 3.45 2.75 32.35
N ALA A 381 2.76 3.79 32.82
CA ALA A 381 3.41 4.98 33.36
C ALA A 381 3.91 4.71 34.79
N GLN A 382 4.89 5.52 35.25
CA GLN A 382 5.48 5.37 36.59
C GLN A 382 4.47 5.50 37.73
N ALA A 383 3.37 6.23 37.54
CA ALA A 383 2.31 6.43 38.53
C ALA A 383 1.28 5.29 38.57
N SER A 384 1.49 4.20 37.82
CA SER A 384 0.60 3.06 37.82
C SER A 384 0.77 2.20 39.08
N ASP A 385 -0.34 1.68 39.63
CA ASP A 385 -0.26 0.53 40.53
C ASP A 385 0.45 -0.64 39.80
N PRO A 386 1.00 -1.61 40.55
CA PRO A 386 1.45 -2.86 39.94
C PRO A 386 0.34 -3.45 39.07
N PHE A 387 0.70 -3.87 37.88
CA PHE A 387 -0.27 -4.50 36.99
C PHE A 387 -0.74 -5.81 37.61
N PRO A 388 -2.04 -6.17 37.53
CA PRO A 388 -2.53 -7.40 38.16
C PRO A 388 -1.77 -8.63 37.64
N ASP A 389 -1.33 -9.50 38.54
CA ASP A 389 -0.65 -10.75 38.16
C ASP A 389 -1.51 -11.53 37.16
N GLY A 390 -0.87 -12.13 36.16
CA GLY A 390 -1.51 -12.85 35.07
C GLY A 390 -2.01 -11.99 33.91
N LEU A 391 -1.92 -10.64 33.98
CA LEU A 391 -2.24 -9.75 32.87
C LEU A 391 -0.98 -9.05 32.33
N SER A 392 -1.03 -8.64 31.08
CA SER A 392 0.02 -7.88 30.40
C SER A 392 -0.57 -6.79 29.51
N LEU A 393 0.23 -5.75 29.25
CA LEU A 393 -0.03 -4.72 28.26
C LEU A 393 1.00 -4.86 27.15
N SER A 394 0.55 -5.07 25.93
CA SER A 394 1.42 -5.09 24.75
C SER A 394 1.82 -3.69 24.31
N GLN A 395 2.90 -3.58 23.55
CA GLN A 395 3.29 -2.31 22.92
C GLN A 395 2.25 -1.79 21.90
N SER A 396 1.41 -2.66 21.37
CA SER A 396 0.29 -2.28 20.48
C SER A 396 -0.97 -1.84 21.24
N GLY A 397 -0.96 -1.83 22.59
CA GLY A 397 -2.08 -1.38 23.41
C GLY A 397 -3.13 -2.45 23.72
N GLU A 398 -2.80 -3.73 23.52
CA GLU A 398 -3.67 -4.84 23.94
C GLU A 398 -3.38 -5.21 25.38
N LEU A 399 -4.44 -5.22 26.20
CA LEU A 399 -4.48 -5.78 27.54
C LEU A 399 -4.89 -7.23 27.42
N ASN A 400 -4.03 -8.18 27.82
CA ASN A 400 -4.27 -9.60 27.61
C ASN A 400 -3.74 -10.44 28.77
N GLY A 401 -4.43 -11.55 29.09
CA GLY A 401 -4.01 -12.54 30.07
C GLY A 401 -5.15 -13.06 30.94
N ILE A 402 -4.81 -13.85 31.94
CA ILE A 402 -5.76 -14.42 32.92
C ILE A 402 -5.40 -13.82 34.30
N PRO A 403 -6.21 -12.88 34.84
CA PRO A 403 -5.87 -12.25 36.12
C PRO A 403 -5.92 -13.29 37.26
N GLU A 404 -4.84 -13.36 38.03
CA GLU A 404 -4.68 -14.29 39.15
C GLU A 404 -5.21 -13.69 40.46
N VAL A 405 -5.36 -12.38 40.53
CA VAL A 405 -5.79 -11.65 41.72
C VAL A 405 -7.05 -10.85 41.44
N ASN A 406 -7.94 -10.73 42.42
CA ASN A 406 -9.12 -9.87 42.33
C ASN A 406 -8.86 -8.54 43.06
N GLY A 407 -9.59 -7.49 42.67
CA GLY A 407 -9.44 -6.18 43.25
C GLY A 407 -9.79 -5.04 42.29
N ARG A 408 -9.42 -3.85 42.69
CA ARG A 408 -9.50 -2.64 41.85
C ARG A 408 -8.10 -2.07 41.75
N PHE A 409 -7.60 -2.01 40.53
CA PHE A 409 -6.24 -1.60 40.21
C PHE A 409 -6.31 -0.26 39.46
N LYS A 410 -5.58 0.70 39.96
CA LYS A 410 -5.44 2.02 39.37
C LYS A 410 -4.25 1.99 38.43
N ILE A 411 -4.47 1.75 37.14
CA ILE A 411 -3.41 1.63 36.14
C ILE A 411 -3.32 2.92 35.33
N CYS A 412 -2.12 3.45 35.22
CA CYS A 412 -1.83 4.60 34.37
C CYS A 412 -1.09 4.12 33.12
N ILE A 413 -1.69 4.34 31.96
CA ILE A 413 -1.15 3.91 30.67
C ILE A 413 -0.74 5.16 29.90
N SER A 414 0.47 5.13 29.33
CA SER A 414 0.93 6.12 28.38
C SER A 414 0.85 5.57 26.96
N ALA A 415 0.42 6.43 26.04
CA ALA A 415 0.51 6.22 24.61
C ALA A 415 1.45 7.26 24.02
N THR A 416 2.40 6.85 23.19
CA THR A 416 3.39 7.69 22.52
C THR A 416 3.33 7.41 21.03
N ASP A 417 3.28 8.45 20.20
CA ASP A 417 3.28 8.33 18.74
C ASP A 417 4.69 8.39 18.12
N ALA A 418 4.75 8.37 16.80
CA ALA A 418 6.01 8.39 16.04
C ALA A 418 6.79 9.71 16.21
N GLU A 419 6.12 10.81 16.50
CA GLU A 419 6.69 12.15 16.75
C GLU A 419 7.17 12.32 18.20
N ASN A 420 7.01 11.29 19.05
CA ASN A 420 7.27 11.29 20.49
C ASN A 420 6.29 12.14 21.32
N ASP A 421 5.16 12.48 20.76
CA ASP A 421 4.09 13.07 21.55
C ASP A 421 3.46 12.00 22.45
N ARG A 422 3.30 12.35 23.73
CA ARG A 422 2.90 11.40 24.76
C ARG A 422 1.67 11.90 25.51
N VAL A 423 0.72 10.99 25.71
CA VAL A 423 -0.42 11.19 26.61
C VAL A 423 -0.46 10.09 27.66
N GLU A 424 -0.86 10.45 28.86
CA GLU A 424 -1.09 9.50 29.95
C GLU A 424 -2.56 9.54 30.36
N LYS A 425 -3.10 8.36 30.65
CA LYS A 425 -4.45 8.23 31.18
C LYS A 425 -4.53 7.17 32.26
N GLU A 426 -5.20 7.56 33.35
CA GLU A 426 -5.52 6.68 34.43
C GLU A 426 -6.81 5.92 34.15
N PHE A 427 -6.77 4.60 34.37
CA PHE A 427 -7.90 3.70 34.29
C PHE A 427 -8.05 2.95 35.60
N VAL A 428 -9.26 2.55 35.92
CA VAL A 428 -9.54 1.60 36.98
C VAL A 428 -9.91 0.27 36.33
N LEU A 429 -9.05 -0.73 36.49
CA LEU A 429 -9.34 -2.11 36.13
C LEU A 429 -9.96 -2.80 37.35
N ALA A 430 -11.21 -3.18 37.26
CA ALA A 430 -11.88 -3.97 38.26
C ALA A 430 -11.80 -5.46 37.88
N VAL A 431 -11.22 -6.27 38.72
CA VAL A 431 -11.20 -7.73 38.61
C VAL A 431 -12.12 -8.30 39.66
N LYS A 432 -13.21 -8.95 39.26
CA LYS A 432 -14.14 -9.63 40.17
C LYS A 432 -13.49 -10.89 40.71
N ALA A 433 -13.78 -11.23 41.94
CA ALA A 433 -13.36 -12.50 42.52
C ALA A 433 -13.91 -13.69 41.74
N LYS A 434 -13.15 -14.78 41.71
CA LYS A 434 -13.58 -16.06 41.15
C LYS A 434 -14.92 -16.49 41.79
N ASN A 435 -15.87 -16.91 40.99
CA ASN A 435 -17.06 -17.56 41.55
C ASN A 435 -16.66 -18.86 42.25
N LYS A 436 -17.31 -19.18 43.35
CA LYS A 436 -16.99 -20.41 44.14
C LYS A 436 -17.04 -21.72 43.30
N ASN A 437 -17.72 -21.67 42.15
CA ASN A 437 -17.90 -22.82 41.26
C ASN A 437 -17.03 -22.76 39.98
N ASP A 438 -16.21 -21.75 39.83
CA ASP A 438 -15.36 -21.60 38.63
C ASP A 438 -14.02 -22.30 38.84
N VAL A 439 -13.68 -23.19 37.90
CA VAL A 439 -12.35 -23.82 37.78
C VAL A 439 -11.47 -22.93 36.89
N ILE A 440 -10.24 -22.70 37.32
CA ILE A 440 -9.22 -22.06 36.47
C ILE A 440 -8.57 -23.13 35.60
N VAL A 441 -8.66 -22.96 34.29
CA VAL A 441 -7.95 -23.77 33.31
C VAL A 441 -6.90 -22.87 32.65
N SER A 442 -5.64 -23.31 32.73
CA SER A 442 -4.48 -22.57 32.19
C SER A 442 -3.59 -23.48 31.35
N HIS A 443 -2.58 -22.90 30.69
CA HIS A 443 -1.58 -23.63 29.89
C HIS A 443 -2.19 -24.65 28.91
N VAL A 444 -3.25 -24.25 28.20
CA VAL A 444 -3.90 -25.12 27.21
C VAL A 444 -3.04 -25.21 25.96
N ILE A 445 -2.51 -26.38 25.69
CA ILE A 445 -1.58 -26.67 24.59
C ILE A 445 -2.06 -27.91 23.84
N ALA A 446 -2.27 -27.78 22.54
CA ALA A 446 -2.46 -28.91 21.63
C ALA A 446 -1.17 -29.21 20.86
N CYS A 447 -0.83 -30.48 20.64
CA CYS A 447 0.35 -30.90 19.88
C CYS A 447 0.37 -30.34 18.44
N SER A 448 -0.79 -30.06 17.87
CA SER A 448 -0.92 -29.44 16.55
C SER A 448 -0.44 -27.99 16.48
N GLY A 449 -0.32 -27.31 17.64
CA GLY A 449 -0.05 -25.86 17.70
C GLY A 449 -1.24 -24.98 17.31
N ASN A 450 -2.41 -25.55 17.01
CA ASN A 450 -3.62 -24.80 16.71
C ASN A 450 -4.21 -24.13 17.97
N PRO A 451 -4.91 -22.99 17.85
CA PRO A 451 -5.44 -22.26 19.00
C PRO A 451 -6.67 -22.97 19.60
N TYR A 452 -6.60 -23.21 20.90
CA TYR A 452 -7.69 -23.70 21.75
C TYR A 452 -8.13 -22.57 22.68
N VAL A 453 -9.42 -22.35 22.82
CA VAL A 453 -9.98 -21.23 23.58
C VAL A 453 -10.70 -21.68 24.82
N VAL A 454 -10.40 -21.06 25.96
CA VAL A 454 -11.12 -21.29 27.21
C VAL A 454 -12.25 -20.29 27.36
N SER A 455 -13.47 -20.74 27.58
CA SER A 455 -14.66 -19.93 27.72
C SER A 455 -15.67 -20.53 28.67
N LYS A 456 -16.88 -19.99 28.75
CA LYS A 456 -18.04 -20.64 29.41
C LYS A 456 -18.89 -21.37 28.40
N PHE A 457 -19.26 -22.60 28.73
CA PHE A 457 -20.15 -23.42 27.92
C PHE A 457 -21.58 -22.88 28.02
N ALA A 458 -22.17 -22.52 26.90
CA ALA A 458 -23.50 -21.92 26.87
C ALA A 458 -24.19 -22.17 25.52
N LYS A 459 -25.50 -21.96 25.48
CA LYS A 459 -26.26 -21.95 24.24
C LYS A 459 -25.72 -20.88 23.30
N SER A 460 -25.71 -21.17 22.01
CA SER A 460 -25.22 -20.30 20.92
C SER A 460 -23.70 -20.09 20.87
N VAL A 461 -22.92 -20.73 21.73
CA VAL A 461 -21.46 -20.77 21.61
C VAL A 461 -21.07 -21.72 20.47
N LEU A 462 -19.98 -21.40 19.75
CA LEU A 462 -19.41 -22.32 18.77
C LEU A 462 -18.76 -23.51 19.46
N PRO A 463 -19.03 -24.74 19.03
CA PRO A 463 -18.44 -25.95 19.66
C PRO A 463 -16.94 -26.06 19.40
N PHE A 464 -16.46 -25.52 18.27
CA PHE A 464 -15.07 -25.65 17.81
C PHE A 464 -14.53 -24.35 17.25
N THR A 465 -13.22 -24.15 17.34
CA THR A 465 -12.50 -23.13 16.59
C THR A 465 -12.16 -23.65 15.18
N GLY A 466 -11.83 -22.78 14.22
CA GLY A 466 -11.38 -23.17 12.88
C GLY A 466 -12.43 -23.77 11.94
N LYS A 467 -13.71 -23.81 12.34
CA LYS A 467 -14.83 -24.23 11.51
C LYS A 467 -15.63 -22.99 11.07
N ASN A 468 -15.97 -22.90 9.79
CA ASN A 468 -16.89 -21.86 9.31
C ASN A 468 -18.25 -22.06 10.00
N SER A 469 -18.69 -21.03 10.68
CA SER A 469 -19.57 -21.03 11.84
C SER A 469 -21.05 -21.01 11.54
N GLU A 470 -21.61 -22.10 11.08
CA GLU A 470 -23.10 -22.25 11.15
C GLU A 470 -23.53 -23.21 12.26
N THR A 471 -22.60 -23.85 12.97
CA THR A 471 -22.87 -24.91 13.95
C THR A 471 -22.72 -24.35 15.36
N ASN A 472 -23.77 -23.82 15.95
CA ASN A 472 -23.78 -23.37 17.36
C ASN A 472 -24.32 -24.47 18.27
N ILE A 473 -23.93 -24.44 19.55
CA ILE A 473 -24.57 -25.23 20.60
C ILE A 473 -26.04 -24.83 20.66
N SER A 474 -26.94 -25.74 20.31
CA SER A 474 -28.38 -25.55 20.36
C SER A 474 -29.00 -25.95 21.69
N ASP A 475 -28.44 -27.00 22.32
CA ASP A 475 -28.80 -27.45 23.67
C ASP A 475 -27.53 -27.82 24.46
N PRO A 476 -27.12 -27.03 25.46
CA PRO A 476 -26.01 -27.32 26.35
C PRO A 476 -26.33 -28.34 27.43
N SER A 477 -27.61 -28.73 27.58
CA SER A 477 -28.10 -29.62 28.60
C SER A 477 -27.73 -29.18 30.04
N VAL A 478 -27.41 -30.08 30.92
CA VAL A 478 -27.04 -29.85 32.32
C VAL A 478 -25.61 -29.26 32.46
N PHE A 479 -24.88 -29.11 31.37
CA PHE A 479 -23.48 -28.66 31.37
C PHE A 479 -23.33 -27.15 31.16
N GLU A 480 -24.42 -26.40 31.03
CA GLU A 480 -24.39 -24.96 30.87
C GLU A 480 -23.67 -24.27 32.04
N GLY A 481 -22.77 -23.33 31.72
CA GLY A 481 -22.00 -22.57 32.70
C GLY A 481 -20.68 -23.21 33.11
N LEU A 482 -20.37 -24.45 32.72
CA LEU A 482 -19.09 -25.06 32.98
C LEU A 482 -17.94 -24.36 32.24
N THR A 483 -16.72 -24.54 32.75
CA THR A 483 -15.53 -24.09 32.02
C THR A 483 -15.36 -24.96 30.78
N PHE A 484 -15.17 -24.36 29.64
CA PHE A 484 -15.17 -25.00 28.33
C PHE A 484 -13.85 -24.74 27.60
N ILE A 485 -13.16 -25.78 27.20
CA ILE A 485 -12.02 -25.73 26.28
C ILE A 485 -12.56 -26.03 24.89
N GLN A 486 -12.67 -25.01 24.09
CA GLN A 486 -13.11 -25.07 22.70
C GLN A 486 -11.97 -25.58 21.84
N THR A 487 -12.10 -26.79 21.30
CA THR A 487 -11.07 -27.47 20.52
C THR A 487 -11.05 -27.00 19.06
N TYR A 488 -9.93 -27.17 18.37
CA TYR A 488 -9.82 -26.84 16.95
C TYR A 488 -10.38 -27.98 16.08
N HIS A 489 -11.33 -27.65 15.20
CA HIS A 489 -12.03 -28.66 14.39
C HIS A 489 -11.11 -29.45 13.46
N GLY A 490 -10.06 -28.83 12.90
CA GLY A 490 -9.10 -29.49 12.03
C GLY A 490 -8.27 -30.60 12.70
N ASP A 491 -8.25 -30.63 14.02
CA ASP A 491 -7.47 -31.62 14.81
C ASP A 491 -8.25 -32.90 15.09
N ARG A 492 -9.46 -33.07 14.59
CA ARG A 492 -10.35 -34.19 14.86
C ARG A 492 -9.76 -35.58 14.57
N ASP A 493 -8.85 -35.66 13.60
CA ASP A 493 -8.25 -36.92 13.15
C ASP A 493 -6.95 -37.29 13.90
N SER A 494 -6.52 -36.45 14.86
CA SER A 494 -5.33 -36.78 15.65
C SER A 494 -5.53 -38.04 16.50
N SER A 495 -4.54 -38.91 16.47
CA SER A 495 -4.46 -40.14 17.28
C SER A 495 -3.37 -40.08 18.35
N ASP A 496 -2.74 -38.92 18.55
CA ASP A 496 -1.67 -38.75 19.54
C ASP A 496 -2.17 -38.99 20.95
N VAL A 497 -1.41 -39.76 21.72
CA VAL A 497 -1.80 -40.15 23.10
C VAL A 497 -1.71 -39.00 24.10
N ASP A 498 -0.87 -37.99 23.82
CA ASP A 498 -0.66 -36.79 24.63
C ASP A 498 -1.06 -35.52 23.85
N PHE A 499 -2.21 -35.55 23.20
CA PHE A 499 -2.58 -34.54 22.22
C PHE A 499 -2.90 -33.18 22.84
N LEU A 500 -3.80 -33.12 23.82
CA LEU A 500 -4.23 -31.88 24.48
C LEU A 500 -3.77 -31.89 25.93
N SER A 501 -3.03 -30.90 26.37
CA SER A 501 -2.68 -30.71 27.78
C SER A 501 -3.15 -29.36 28.31
N PHE A 502 -3.54 -29.32 29.58
CA PHE A 502 -3.93 -28.11 30.30
C PHE A 502 -3.70 -28.30 31.80
N GLU A 503 -3.68 -27.22 32.54
CA GLU A 503 -3.53 -27.24 34.01
C GLU A 503 -4.80 -26.73 34.69
N VAL A 504 -5.12 -27.31 35.84
CA VAL A 504 -6.25 -26.96 36.71
C VAL A 504 -5.77 -26.62 38.11
N ASP A 505 -6.43 -25.66 38.76
CA ASP A 505 -6.05 -25.09 40.06
C ASP A 505 -6.71 -25.77 41.27
N GLU A 506 -7.48 -26.85 41.02
CA GLU A 506 -8.13 -27.65 42.06
C GLU A 506 -8.58 -29.02 41.48
N ASP A 507 -9.04 -29.95 42.36
CA ASP A 507 -9.62 -31.20 41.92
C ASP A 507 -10.86 -31.00 41.07
N VAL A 508 -10.90 -31.63 39.88
CA VAL A 508 -11.94 -31.42 38.89
C VAL A 508 -12.59 -32.68 38.38
N ILE A 509 -13.75 -32.52 37.76
CA ILE A 509 -14.35 -33.49 36.85
C ILE A 509 -14.18 -32.94 35.42
N VAL A 510 -13.51 -33.70 34.58
CA VAL A 510 -13.40 -33.42 33.14
C VAL A 510 -14.47 -34.21 32.40
N TYR A 511 -15.21 -33.52 31.58
CA TYR A 511 -16.22 -34.10 30.70
C TYR A 511 -15.73 -34.01 29.25
N ILE A 512 -15.80 -35.11 28.54
CA ILE A 512 -15.53 -35.20 27.10
C ILE A 512 -16.85 -35.44 26.38
N ALA A 513 -17.27 -34.48 25.58
CA ALA A 513 -18.42 -34.63 24.71
C ALA A 513 -17.94 -35.15 23.35
N TYR A 514 -18.27 -36.41 23.05
CA TYR A 514 -17.86 -37.09 21.83
C TYR A 514 -19.06 -37.33 20.93
N GLU A 515 -18.92 -37.08 19.60
CA GLU A 515 -20.03 -37.18 18.66
C GLU A 515 -20.60 -38.61 18.62
N LYS A 516 -21.92 -38.67 18.65
CA LYS A 516 -22.68 -39.93 18.48
C LYS A 516 -23.06 -40.08 17.02
N CYS A 517 -22.56 -41.13 16.38
CA CYS A 517 -22.96 -41.48 15.02
C CYS A 517 -24.39 -42.00 14.97
N ASP A 518 -25.17 -41.55 13.95
CA ASP A 518 -26.56 -41.97 13.76
C ASP A 518 -26.67 -43.45 13.28
N HIS A 519 -27.74 -44.08 13.65
CA HIS A 519 -28.34 -45.37 13.49
C HIS A 519 -27.87 -46.36 12.39
N LEU A 520 -27.01 -45.98 11.46
CA LEU A 520 -26.58 -46.80 10.32
C LEU A 520 -25.18 -47.45 10.47
N TYR A 521 -24.37 -46.93 11.38
CA TYR A 521 -23.01 -47.44 11.64
C TYR A 521 -22.79 -47.56 13.14
N SER A 522 -22.26 -48.69 13.63
CA SER A 522 -21.88 -48.84 15.04
C SER A 522 -20.66 -47.94 15.29
N SER A 523 -20.87 -46.73 15.77
CA SER A 523 -19.77 -45.85 16.17
C SER A 523 -19.10 -46.47 17.43
N THR A 524 -17.82 -46.75 17.30
CA THR A 524 -16.97 -47.08 18.44
C THR A 524 -16.42 -45.78 19.00
N VAL A 525 -16.16 -45.71 20.28
CA VAL A 525 -15.42 -44.59 20.89
C VAL A 525 -13.95 -44.98 21.00
N PRO A 526 -13.02 -44.04 21.01
CA PRO A 526 -11.60 -44.29 21.22
C PRO A 526 -11.36 -45.12 22.52
N ASP A 527 -10.40 -46.03 22.49
CA ASP A 527 -10.14 -46.93 23.64
C ASP A 527 -9.86 -46.13 24.93
N TRP A 528 -9.15 -45.01 24.83
CA TRP A 528 -8.87 -44.15 25.99
C TRP A 528 -10.14 -43.56 26.63
N LEU A 529 -11.21 -43.35 25.85
CA LEU A 529 -12.46 -42.77 26.35
C LEU A 529 -13.29 -43.82 27.12
N LYS A 530 -13.00 -45.13 26.97
CA LYS A 530 -13.61 -46.19 27.74
C LYS A 530 -13.26 -46.13 29.23
N ASP A 531 -12.15 -45.46 29.58
CA ASP A 531 -11.75 -45.17 30.96
C ASP A 531 -12.56 -44.05 31.62
N PHE A 532 -13.40 -43.38 30.88
CA PHE A 532 -14.34 -42.38 31.37
C PHE A 532 -15.72 -42.99 31.55
N LYS A 533 -16.41 -42.54 32.58
CA LYS A 533 -17.79 -42.97 32.84
C LYS A 533 -18.72 -42.24 31.88
N LYS A 534 -19.55 -42.95 31.12
CA LYS A 534 -20.60 -42.34 30.31
C LYS A 534 -21.68 -41.76 31.23
N GLU A 535 -22.04 -40.49 30.98
CA GLU A 535 -23.13 -39.81 31.71
C GLU A 535 -24.50 -40.19 31.10
N GLU A 536 -25.41 -40.62 31.98
CA GLU A 536 -26.76 -41.02 31.56
C GLU A 536 -27.69 -39.80 31.38
N SER A 537 -27.39 -38.70 32.06
CA SER A 537 -28.17 -37.47 32.01
C SER A 537 -27.44 -36.38 31.22
N GLY A 538 -28.00 -36.03 30.07
CA GLY A 538 -27.57 -34.88 29.32
C GLY A 538 -26.75 -35.21 28.09
N GLN A 539 -27.37 -35.07 26.97
CA GLN A 539 -26.72 -35.08 25.65
C GLN A 539 -26.55 -33.65 25.19
N ILE A 540 -25.36 -33.30 24.70
CA ILE A 540 -25.13 -31.98 24.11
C ILE A 540 -25.54 -32.02 22.65
N VAL A 541 -26.28 -30.98 22.21
CA VAL A 541 -26.71 -30.84 20.83
C VAL A 541 -26.06 -29.60 20.21
N ALA A 542 -25.38 -29.77 19.08
CA ALA A 542 -24.87 -28.70 18.27
C ALA A 542 -25.48 -28.80 16.86
N GLN A 543 -26.52 -28.00 16.60
CA GLN A 543 -27.31 -28.00 15.38
C GLN A 543 -27.90 -29.38 15.04
N TYR A 544 -27.23 -30.16 14.21
CA TYR A 544 -27.65 -31.50 13.77
C TYR A 544 -26.80 -32.63 14.41
N PHE A 545 -25.82 -32.29 15.21
CA PHE A 545 -24.89 -33.25 15.82
C PHE A 545 -25.23 -33.47 17.28
N TYR A 546 -25.20 -34.72 17.68
CA TYR A 546 -25.46 -35.17 19.05
C TYR A 546 -24.15 -35.67 19.66
N PHE A 547 -23.88 -35.27 20.90
CA PHE A 547 -22.65 -35.66 21.61
C PHE A 547 -23.00 -36.37 22.90
N ASP A 548 -22.58 -37.60 23.02
CA ASP A 548 -22.61 -38.32 24.31
C ASP A 548 -21.47 -37.78 25.19
N VAL A 549 -21.75 -37.63 26.47
CA VAL A 549 -20.79 -37.05 27.43
C VAL A 549 -20.20 -38.12 28.32
N TYR A 550 -18.90 -38.06 28.51
CA TYR A 550 -18.11 -38.98 29.33
C TYR A 550 -17.35 -38.18 30.38
N SER A 551 -17.29 -38.64 31.64
CA SER A 551 -16.65 -37.92 32.74
C SER A 551 -15.56 -38.73 33.42
N LYS A 552 -14.53 -38.01 33.94
CA LYS A 552 -13.46 -38.60 34.78
C LYS A 552 -12.96 -37.54 35.75
N SER A 553 -12.70 -37.98 37.01
CA SER A 553 -12.11 -37.08 38.02
C SER A 553 -10.59 -37.02 37.85
N PHE A 554 -10.04 -35.81 37.99
CA PHE A 554 -8.61 -35.55 38.01
C PHE A 554 -8.25 -34.71 39.24
N PRO A 555 -7.06 -34.91 39.83
CA PRO A 555 -6.56 -34.02 40.87
C PRO A 555 -6.09 -32.68 40.26
N GLU A 556 -5.87 -31.68 41.12
CA GLU A 556 -5.15 -30.46 40.80
C GLU A 556 -3.86 -30.74 40.02
N GLY A 557 -3.56 -29.94 39.01
CA GLY A 557 -2.32 -29.99 38.21
C GLY A 557 -2.56 -30.22 36.72
N LYS A 558 -1.56 -30.82 36.06
CA LYS A 558 -1.57 -31.04 34.62
C LYS A 558 -2.43 -32.23 34.21
N ILE A 559 -3.33 -32.03 33.29
CA ILE A 559 -4.19 -33.05 32.67
C ILE A 559 -3.82 -33.18 31.20
N THR A 560 -3.79 -34.43 30.72
CA THR A 560 -3.55 -34.71 29.30
C THR A 560 -4.69 -35.56 28.74
N ILE A 561 -5.18 -35.20 27.58
CA ILE A 561 -6.27 -35.87 26.84
C ILE A 561 -5.73 -36.29 25.46
N PRO A 562 -5.89 -37.57 25.08
CA PRO A 562 -5.53 -38.03 23.73
C PRO A 562 -6.38 -37.42 22.62
N GLY A 563 -5.93 -37.56 21.37
CA GLY A 563 -6.64 -37.10 20.21
C GLY A 563 -7.97 -37.81 19.95
N ALA A 564 -8.85 -37.19 19.19
CA ALA A 564 -10.22 -37.66 18.93
C ALA A 564 -10.27 -38.88 18.00
N ASN A 565 -9.31 -39.00 17.08
CA ASN A 565 -9.23 -40.06 16.06
C ASN A 565 -10.56 -40.27 15.30
N ALA A 566 -11.16 -39.17 14.87
CA ALA A 566 -12.53 -39.12 14.34
C ALA A 566 -12.74 -40.02 13.12
N SER A 567 -11.77 -40.08 12.20
CA SER A 567 -11.85 -40.88 10.98
C SER A 567 -11.92 -42.38 11.28
N GLU A 568 -11.19 -42.88 12.27
CA GLU A 568 -11.25 -44.30 12.69
C GLU A 568 -12.61 -44.67 13.30
N HIS A 569 -13.23 -43.72 14.00
CA HIS A 569 -14.51 -43.93 14.70
C HIS A 569 -15.72 -43.41 13.90
N GLN A 570 -15.52 -42.99 12.66
CA GLN A 570 -16.56 -42.52 11.72
C GLN A 570 -17.42 -41.37 12.25
N VAL A 571 -16.80 -40.44 13.00
CA VAL A 571 -17.43 -39.21 13.45
C VAL A 571 -16.88 -38.01 12.64
N ASN A 572 -17.65 -36.89 12.59
CA ASN A 572 -17.35 -35.76 11.73
C ASN A 572 -16.67 -34.63 12.48
N ASN A 573 -16.72 -34.62 13.79
CA ASN A 573 -16.27 -33.51 14.63
C ASN A 573 -15.18 -33.92 15.60
N ASN A 574 -14.43 -32.94 16.09
CA ASN A 574 -13.56 -33.14 17.26
C ASN A 574 -14.41 -33.31 18.52
N TYR A 575 -13.80 -33.67 19.64
CA TYR A 575 -14.49 -33.68 20.94
C TYR A 575 -14.53 -32.27 21.55
N MET A 576 -15.47 -32.04 22.46
CA MET A 576 -15.51 -30.86 23.33
C MET A 576 -15.04 -31.24 24.73
N VAL A 577 -14.32 -30.34 25.42
CA VAL A 577 -13.84 -30.57 26.79
C VAL A 577 -14.48 -29.56 27.73
N LEU A 578 -15.18 -30.07 28.75
CA LEU A 578 -15.77 -29.23 29.80
C LEU A 578 -15.16 -29.61 31.17
N VAL A 579 -15.05 -28.64 32.03
CA VAL A 579 -14.42 -28.84 33.35
C VAL A 579 -15.30 -28.22 34.42
N SER A 580 -15.60 -29.04 35.46
CA SER A 580 -16.27 -28.58 36.67
C SER A 580 -15.42 -28.85 37.89
N LYS A 581 -15.68 -28.15 38.98
CA LYS A 581 -15.18 -28.50 40.27
C LYS A 581 -15.75 -29.89 40.69
N LYS A 582 -14.91 -30.70 41.36
CA LYS A 582 -15.29 -32.00 41.93
C LYS A 582 -16.23 -31.87 43.12
#